data_293dd8ab64c8e23caec60d8e7c68c7bb
#
_entry.id   293dd8ab64c8e23caec60d8e7c68c7bb
#
_cell.length_a   1.000
_cell.length_b   1.000
_cell.length_c   1.000
_cell.angle_alpha   90.00
_cell.angle_beta   90.00
_cell.angle_gamma   90.00
#
_symmetry.space_group_name_H-M   'P 1'
#
loop_
_entity.id
_entity.type
_entity.pdbx_description
1 polymer ?
#
loop_
_entity_poly.entity_id
_entity_poly.type
_entity_poly.pdbx_seq_one_letter_code
_entity_poly.pdbx_strand_id
1 'polypeptide(L)'
;MRRFVSKDSKRDFYILYTLVFGVIAGFIYYQFAGNGKSLVWSHDGIPQHLNSLAYYGRYLREVLHTIFVEHKLELPMWDMNIGYGSDILTTLHYYVIGDPLTLLSVFVPADKTEVLYEVLIFLRIYLAGISFSVFCFYHKNPKQATFMGTLIYIFAGWTIYAAMKHPYFSNPMIYLPLVLMGIDKIYKREKPWLFIWATAVSAMSNFYFFYMICIFMFIYAAFRYFGIFSERSVKDVLGWLVKFIGYYVVALMIAAVIFLPVIMTIFGTDRFQAENYVPLLYDKIYYEKYLGDLIGENMIQWGVAGYSAVAMAGVFVLFSRKKKYLDLKLGFGLLNLFLLVPFAGHVLNGFSYVSN
;
A
#
# COMPACT_ATOMS: atom_id res chain seq x y z
N MET A 1 -0.31 -36.32 -11.92
CA MET A 1 -0.37 -34.84 -11.73
C MET A 1 -1.43 -34.07 -12.56
N ARG A 2 -2.26 -34.75 -13.35
CA ARG A 2 -3.28 -34.13 -14.26
C ARG A 2 -4.71 -34.00 -13.67
N ARG A 3 -4.98 -34.37 -12.42
CA ARG A 3 -6.35 -34.41 -11.84
C ARG A 3 -6.68 -33.30 -10.83
N PHE A 4 -5.73 -32.38 -10.48
CA PHE A 4 -5.99 -31.31 -9.50
C PHE A 4 -6.44 -29.98 -10.11
N VAL A 5 -6.67 -29.89 -11.40
CA VAL A 5 -7.19 -28.68 -12.05
C VAL A 5 -8.57 -28.96 -12.61
N SER A 6 -9.56 -29.01 -11.77
CA SER A 6 -10.94 -28.88 -12.23
C SER A 6 -11.12 -27.46 -12.79
N LYS A 7 -11.75 -27.36 -13.94
CA LYS A 7 -11.70 -26.24 -14.88
C LYS A 7 -12.24 -24.89 -14.34
N ASP A 8 -12.90 -24.82 -13.15
CA ASP A 8 -13.78 -23.67 -12.87
C ASP A 8 -13.85 -23.13 -11.43
N SER A 9 -13.08 -23.63 -10.49
CA SER A 9 -13.25 -23.12 -9.11
C SER A 9 -12.13 -22.15 -8.69
N LYS A 10 -12.47 -20.86 -8.59
CA LYS A 10 -11.64 -19.86 -7.86
C LYS A 10 -11.43 -20.28 -6.40
N ARG A 11 -12.34 -21.09 -5.86
CA ARG A 11 -12.24 -21.64 -4.51
C ARG A 11 -10.94 -22.42 -4.31
N ASP A 12 -10.58 -23.31 -5.24
CA ASP A 12 -9.35 -24.12 -5.13
C ASP A 12 -8.10 -23.25 -5.17
N PHE A 13 -8.14 -22.16 -5.94
CA PHE A 13 -7.07 -21.15 -5.93
C PHE A 13 -6.89 -20.56 -4.55
N TYR A 14 -7.97 -20.08 -3.90
CA TYR A 14 -7.85 -19.42 -2.60
C TYR A 14 -7.53 -20.41 -1.48
N ILE A 15 -7.98 -21.68 -1.56
CA ILE A 15 -7.54 -22.72 -0.63
C ILE A 15 -6.03 -22.94 -0.75
N LEU A 16 -5.52 -23.14 -1.97
CA LEU A 16 -4.09 -23.33 -2.19
C LEU A 16 -3.28 -22.11 -1.76
N TYR A 17 -3.76 -20.90 -2.10
CA TYR A 17 -3.15 -19.66 -1.70
C TYR A 17 -3.03 -19.56 -0.18
N THR A 18 -4.12 -19.82 0.56
CA THR A 18 -4.15 -19.77 2.02
C THR A 18 -3.19 -20.78 2.64
N LEU A 19 -3.16 -22.01 2.11
CA LEU A 19 -2.25 -23.04 2.62
C LEU A 19 -0.78 -22.67 2.38
N VAL A 20 -0.42 -22.25 1.18
CA VAL A 20 0.96 -21.88 0.85
C VAL A 20 1.38 -20.61 1.61
N PHE A 21 0.48 -19.62 1.69
CA PHE A 21 0.70 -18.44 2.53
C PHE A 21 0.97 -18.82 3.98
N GLY A 22 0.12 -19.68 4.56
CA GLY A 22 0.26 -20.13 5.95
C GLY A 22 1.59 -20.84 6.22
N VAL A 23 2.04 -21.68 5.28
CA VAL A 23 3.34 -22.35 5.39
C VAL A 23 4.49 -21.34 5.37
N ILE A 24 4.50 -20.41 4.41
CA ILE A 24 5.58 -19.42 4.28
C ILE A 24 5.55 -18.44 5.46
N ALA A 25 4.38 -17.91 5.83
CA ALA A 25 4.21 -17.01 6.96
C ALA A 25 4.60 -17.68 8.28
N GLY A 26 4.20 -18.95 8.47
CA GLY A 26 4.59 -19.76 9.64
C GLY A 26 6.09 -19.99 9.70
N PHE A 27 6.75 -20.24 8.57
CA PHE A 27 8.21 -20.34 8.51
C PHE A 27 8.90 -19.03 8.88
N ILE A 28 8.42 -17.90 8.34
CA ILE A 28 8.96 -16.56 8.68
C ILE A 28 8.77 -16.29 10.17
N TYR A 29 7.57 -16.51 10.70
CA TYR A 29 7.28 -16.31 12.12
C TYR A 29 8.18 -17.17 13.01
N TYR A 30 8.38 -18.45 12.66
CA TYR A 30 9.23 -19.37 13.40
C TYR A 30 10.68 -18.90 13.52
N GLN A 31 11.21 -18.19 12.50
CA GLN A 31 12.58 -17.65 12.57
C GLN A 31 12.74 -16.61 13.70
N PHE A 32 11.67 -15.90 14.04
CA PHE A 32 11.64 -14.94 15.16
C PHE A 32 11.28 -15.64 16.48
N ALA A 33 10.15 -16.29 16.54
CA ALA A 33 9.64 -16.93 17.75
C ALA A 33 10.59 -18.04 18.27
N GLY A 34 11.20 -18.84 17.38
CA GLY A 34 12.18 -19.86 17.73
C GLY A 34 13.48 -19.31 18.33
N ASN A 35 13.75 -18.03 18.12
CA ASN A 35 14.86 -17.30 18.72
C ASN A 35 14.43 -16.38 19.88
N GLY A 36 13.22 -16.56 20.41
CA GLY A 36 12.68 -15.74 21.49
C GLY A 36 12.48 -14.26 21.13
N LYS A 37 12.27 -13.98 19.83
CA LYS A 37 12.09 -12.61 19.30
C LYS A 37 10.66 -12.44 18.80
N SER A 38 10.16 -11.22 18.98
CA SER A 38 8.91 -10.75 18.40
C SER A 38 9.17 -10.12 17.02
N LEU A 39 8.10 -9.97 16.23
CA LEU A 39 8.12 -9.19 14.98
C LEU A 39 8.06 -7.67 15.24
N VAL A 40 7.91 -7.25 16.49
CA VAL A 40 7.91 -5.83 16.84
C VAL A 40 9.33 -5.28 16.75
N TRP A 41 9.54 -4.36 15.85
CA TRP A 41 10.85 -3.74 15.68
C TRP A 41 11.27 -2.91 16.89
N SER A 42 12.50 -3.10 17.35
CA SER A 42 13.01 -2.49 18.59
C SER A 42 13.16 -0.96 18.54
N HIS A 43 13.23 -0.35 17.35
CA HIS A 43 13.32 1.10 17.20
C HIS A 43 11.90 1.71 17.23
N ASP A 44 11.31 2.02 16.07
CA ASP A 44 9.99 2.68 16.03
C ASP A 44 8.83 1.73 16.39
N GLY A 45 9.04 0.42 16.27
CA GLY A 45 8.01 -0.58 16.57
C GLY A 45 7.54 -0.54 18.01
N ILE A 46 8.47 -0.60 18.97
CA ILE A 46 8.14 -0.60 20.39
C ILE A 46 7.63 0.77 20.87
N PRO A 47 8.41 1.88 20.72
CA PRO A 47 8.01 3.16 21.31
C PRO A 47 6.85 3.84 20.59
N GLN A 48 6.60 3.53 19.33
CA GLN A 48 5.59 4.22 18.53
C GLN A 48 4.44 3.29 18.13
N HIS A 49 4.71 2.27 17.31
CA HIS A 49 3.63 1.51 16.64
C HIS A 49 2.83 0.64 17.60
N LEU A 50 3.51 -0.11 18.46
CA LEU A 50 2.87 -0.99 19.44
C LEU A 50 2.10 -0.18 20.48
N ASN A 51 2.71 0.90 21.00
CA ASN A 51 2.07 1.78 21.97
C ASN A 51 0.85 2.50 21.36
N SER A 52 0.95 2.97 20.10
CA SER A 52 -0.17 3.58 19.41
C SER A 52 -1.32 2.59 19.22
N LEU A 53 -1.03 1.33 18.90
CA LEU A 53 -2.06 0.30 18.74
C LEU A 53 -2.73 -0.05 20.08
N ALA A 54 -1.96 -0.15 21.17
CA ALA A 54 -2.48 -0.38 22.51
C ALA A 54 -3.34 0.78 23.02
N TYR A 55 -2.87 2.01 22.78
CA TYR A 55 -3.61 3.23 23.07
C TYR A 55 -4.94 3.26 22.31
N TYR A 56 -4.89 3.03 21.00
CA TYR A 56 -6.07 3.09 20.15
C TYR A 56 -7.13 2.05 20.55
N GLY A 57 -6.72 0.84 20.93
CA GLY A 57 -7.64 -0.17 21.44
C GLY A 57 -8.34 0.27 22.74
N ARG A 58 -7.64 0.93 23.66
CA ARG A 58 -8.26 1.51 24.88
C ARG A 58 -9.21 2.63 24.52
N TYR A 59 -8.77 3.58 23.71
CA TYR A 59 -9.58 4.70 23.23
C TYR A 59 -10.90 4.22 22.61
N LEU A 60 -10.84 3.26 21.70
CA LEU A 60 -12.05 2.72 21.07
C LEU A 60 -13.00 2.08 22.10
N ARG A 61 -12.49 1.34 23.08
CA ARG A 61 -13.32 0.73 24.14
C ARG A 61 -13.96 1.80 25.02
N GLU A 62 -13.25 2.85 25.36
CA GLU A 62 -13.78 3.98 26.15
C GLU A 62 -14.87 4.71 25.37
N VAL A 63 -14.65 5.02 24.10
CA VAL A 63 -15.66 5.64 23.23
C VAL A 63 -16.91 4.76 23.12
N LEU A 64 -16.74 3.45 22.91
CA LEU A 64 -17.89 2.52 22.85
C LEU A 64 -18.62 2.43 24.19
N HIS A 65 -17.90 2.41 25.32
CA HIS A 65 -18.51 2.44 26.66
C HIS A 65 -19.36 3.71 26.86
N THR A 66 -18.79 4.87 26.54
CA THR A 66 -19.48 6.15 26.67
C THR A 66 -20.75 6.20 25.82
N ILE A 67 -20.69 5.70 24.57
CA ILE A 67 -21.84 5.68 23.66
C ILE A 67 -22.91 4.68 24.12
N PHE A 68 -22.53 3.43 24.42
CA PHE A 68 -23.49 2.34 24.63
C PHE A 68 -23.94 2.17 26.08
N VAL A 69 -23.11 2.56 27.05
CA VAL A 69 -23.39 2.39 28.49
C VAL A 69 -23.86 3.73 29.10
N GLU A 70 -23.16 4.81 28.80
CA GLU A 70 -23.48 6.11 29.34
C GLU A 70 -24.50 6.90 28.48
N HIS A 71 -24.79 6.40 27.27
CA HIS A 71 -25.67 7.05 26.28
C HIS A 71 -25.22 8.46 25.91
N LYS A 72 -23.92 8.73 25.90
CA LYS A 72 -23.36 10.02 25.51
C LYS A 72 -22.52 9.84 24.23
N LEU A 73 -22.72 10.72 23.26
CA LEU A 73 -21.89 10.78 22.06
C LEU A 73 -20.72 11.74 22.32
N GLU A 74 -19.69 11.25 22.99
CA GLU A 74 -18.47 11.99 23.25
C GLU A 74 -17.29 11.30 22.55
N LEU A 75 -16.60 12.07 21.72
CA LEU A 75 -15.39 11.63 21.03
C LEU A 75 -14.23 12.51 21.53
N PRO A 76 -13.43 12.05 22.50
CA PRO A 76 -12.27 12.80 22.95
C PRO A 76 -11.32 13.06 21.78
N MET A 77 -11.01 14.32 21.51
CA MET A 77 -10.13 14.72 20.42
C MET A 77 -8.73 15.12 20.91
N TRP A 78 -8.58 15.32 22.22
CA TRP A 78 -7.35 15.73 22.86
C TRP A 78 -7.01 14.83 24.04
N ASP A 79 -5.73 14.45 24.20
CA ASP A 79 -5.27 13.69 25.36
C ASP A 79 -3.95 14.26 25.89
N MET A 80 -3.91 14.57 27.19
CA MET A 80 -2.72 15.06 27.89
C MET A 80 -1.63 13.99 28.03
N ASN A 81 -1.96 12.69 27.87
CA ASN A 81 -1.00 11.58 27.96
C ASN A 81 -0.27 11.33 26.64
N ILE A 82 -0.63 11.99 25.55
CA ILE A 82 0.09 11.92 24.28
C ILE A 82 1.13 13.06 24.27
N GLY A 83 2.40 12.71 24.55
CA GLY A 83 3.44 13.72 24.74
C GLY A 83 3.13 14.59 25.97
N TYR A 84 3.03 15.89 25.78
CA TYR A 84 2.60 16.87 26.79
C TYR A 84 1.20 17.43 26.51
N GLY A 85 0.39 16.65 25.87
CA GLY A 85 -0.95 17.00 25.37
C GLY A 85 -0.96 17.19 23.87
N SER A 86 -1.79 16.42 23.17
CA SER A 86 -1.86 16.46 21.72
C SER A 86 -3.24 16.07 21.19
N ASP A 87 -3.52 16.52 19.98
CA ASP A 87 -4.69 16.04 19.21
C ASP A 87 -4.54 14.57 18.87
N ILE A 88 -5.55 13.77 19.21
CA ILE A 88 -5.53 12.31 19.06
C ILE A 88 -5.53 11.94 17.58
N LEU A 89 -6.38 12.59 16.78
CA LEU A 89 -6.60 12.23 15.39
C LEU A 89 -5.33 12.46 14.55
N THR A 90 -4.80 13.66 14.58
CA THR A 90 -3.66 14.02 13.70
C THR A 90 -2.35 13.37 14.16
N THR A 91 -2.18 13.18 15.46
CA THR A 91 -0.99 12.51 16.02
C THR A 91 -0.97 11.01 15.72
N LEU A 92 -2.12 10.33 15.83
CA LEU A 92 -2.19 8.88 15.68
C LEU A 92 -2.61 8.42 14.28
N HIS A 93 -2.97 9.34 13.38
CA HIS A 93 -3.36 9.00 12.01
C HIS A 93 -2.27 8.21 11.29
N TYR A 94 -1.01 8.60 11.41
CA TYR A 94 0.10 7.93 10.74
C TYR A 94 0.26 6.47 11.16
N TYR A 95 -0.17 6.12 12.37
CA TYR A 95 0.03 4.80 12.98
C TYR A 95 -1.20 3.91 12.94
N VAL A 96 -2.36 4.42 13.34
CA VAL A 96 -3.54 3.59 13.63
C VAL A 96 -4.87 4.19 13.15
N ILE A 97 -5.09 5.50 13.27
CA ILE A 97 -6.38 6.10 12.93
C ILE A 97 -6.56 6.12 11.42
N GLY A 98 -7.71 5.62 10.95
CA GLY A 98 -8.03 5.53 9.52
C GLY A 98 -7.62 4.22 8.86
N ASP A 99 -6.82 3.37 9.50
CA ASP A 99 -6.55 2.01 9.04
C ASP A 99 -7.67 1.07 9.53
N PRO A 100 -8.48 0.47 8.63
CA PRO A 100 -9.57 -0.41 9.05
C PRO A 100 -9.13 -1.62 9.88
N LEU A 101 -7.91 -2.10 9.68
CA LEU A 101 -7.41 -3.29 10.37
C LEU A 101 -7.06 -3.02 11.83
N THR A 102 -6.67 -1.79 12.16
CA THR A 102 -6.37 -1.42 13.55
C THR A 102 -7.63 -1.31 14.42
N LEU A 103 -8.82 -1.22 13.82
CA LEU A 103 -10.10 -1.32 14.55
C LEU A 103 -10.22 -2.64 15.30
N LEU A 104 -9.54 -3.70 14.85
CA LEU A 104 -9.50 -4.98 15.57
C LEU A 104 -8.91 -4.87 16.98
N SER A 105 -8.17 -3.79 17.28
CA SER A 105 -7.63 -3.53 18.62
C SER A 105 -8.70 -3.34 19.70
N VAL A 106 -9.93 -3.00 19.32
CA VAL A 106 -11.06 -2.88 20.24
C VAL A 106 -11.38 -4.20 20.95
N PHE A 107 -11.17 -5.32 20.26
CA PHE A 107 -11.47 -6.67 20.77
C PHE A 107 -10.32 -7.29 21.57
N VAL A 108 -9.15 -6.64 21.62
CA VAL A 108 -7.95 -7.21 22.20
C VAL A 108 -7.54 -6.39 23.43
N PRO A 109 -7.37 -7.02 24.61
CA PRO A 109 -6.90 -6.32 25.81
C PRO A 109 -5.45 -5.85 25.63
N ALA A 110 -5.06 -4.81 26.38
CA ALA A 110 -3.79 -4.12 26.21
C ALA A 110 -2.56 -5.03 26.36
N ASP A 111 -2.62 -6.03 27.27
CA ASP A 111 -1.57 -7.02 27.49
C ASP A 111 -1.40 -8.03 26.35
N LYS A 112 -2.34 -8.11 25.42
CA LYS A 112 -2.30 -8.96 24.22
C LYS A 112 -2.06 -8.17 22.91
N THR A 113 -1.77 -6.88 23.01
CA THR A 113 -1.59 -6.01 21.82
C THR A 113 -0.41 -6.47 20.96
N GLU A 114 0.64 -7.03 21.54
CA GLU A 114 1.79 -7.55 20.77
C GLU A 114 1.37 -8.69 19.85
N VAL A 115 0.55 -9.63 20.34
CA VAL A 115 0.01 -10.72 19.51
C VAL A 115 -0.85 -10.17 18.37
N LEU A 116 -1.70 -9.19 18.67
CA LEU A 116 -2.49 -8.54 17.63
C LEU A 116 -1.59 -7.86 16.58
N TYR A 117 -0.54 -7.18 17.04
CA TYR A 117 0.41 -6.49 16.15
C TYR A 117 1.03 -7.46 15.13
N GLU A 118 1.51 -8.62 15.61
CA GLU A 118 2.08 -9.67 14.77
C GLU A 118 1.05 -10.27 13.80
N VAL A 119 -0.16 -10.55 14.29
CA VAL A 119 -1.27 -11.01 13.45
C VAL A 119 -1.61 -10.00 12.36
N LEU A 120 -1.63 -8.70 12.69
CA LEU A 120 -1.92 -7.64 11.71
C LEU A 120 -0.84 -7.51 10.63
N ILE A 121 0.43 -7.82 10.90
CA ILE A 121 1.48 -7.89 9.88
C ILE A 121 1.10 -8.92 8.81
N PHE A 122 0.87 -10.16 9.23
CA PHE A 122 0.53 -11.24 8.29
C PHE A 122 -0.83 -11.05 7.63
N LEU A 123 -1.81 -10.51 8.35
CA LEU A 123 -3.14 -10.21 7.79
C LEU A 123 -3.06 -9.19 6.64
N ARG A 124 -2.26 -8.13 6.79
CA ARG A 124 -2.05 -7.15 5.71
C ARG A 124 -1.41 -7.77 4.49
N ILE A 125 -0.36 -8.57 4.66
CA ILE A 125 0.31 -9.27 3.57
C ILE A 125 -0.66 -10.25 2.88
N TYR A 126 -1.45 -10.98 3.66
CA TYR A 126 -2.47 -11.90 3.13
C TYR A 126 -3.53 -11.17 2.30
N LEU A 127 -4.07 -10.05 2.81
CA LEU A 127 -5.06 -9.24 2.12
C LEU A 127 -4.49 -8.57 0.87
N ALA A 128 -3.23 -8.17 0.87
CA ALA A 128 -2.55 -7.66 -0.31
C ALA A 128 -2.53 -8.70 -1.44
N GLY A 129 -2.28 -9.97 -1.11
CA GLY A 129 -2.33 -11.04 -2.10
C GLY A 129 -3.76 -11.33 -2.59
N ILE A 130 -4.76 -11.27 -1.74
CA ILE A 130 -6.17 -11.35 -2.16
C ILE A 130 -6.49 -10.23 -3.14
N SER A 131 -6.17 -8.99 -2.80
CA SER A 131 -6.42 -7.81 -3.62
C SER A 131 -5.74 -7.93 -5.01
N PHE A 132 -4.46 -8.28 -5.03
CA PHE A 132 -3.72 -8.48 -6.27
C PHE A 132 -4.28 -9.63 -7.12
N SER A 133 -4.64 -10.76 -6.51
CA SER A 133 -5.22 -11.90 -7.23
C SER A 133 -6.57 -11.56 -7.85
N VAL A 134 -7.42 -10.79 -7.14
CA VAL A 134 -8.70 -10.30 -7.67
C VAL A 134 -8.49 -9.40 -8.88
N PHE A 135 -7.51 -8.49 -8.82
CA PHE A 135 -7.10 -7.66 -9.95
C PHE A 135 -6.63 -8.51 -11.15
N CYS A 136 -5.78 -9.51 -10.92
CA CYS A 136 -5.33 -10.43 -11.98
C CYS A 136 -6.49 -11.20 -12.63
N PHE A 137 -7.42 -11.71 -11.84
CA PHE A 137 -8.59 -12.40 -12.36
C PHE A 137 -9.56 -11.50 -13.11
N TYR A 138 -9.68 -10.24 -12.71
CA TYR A 138 -10.45 -9.25 -13.46
C TYR A 138 -9.87 -9.04 -14.87
N HIS A 139 -8.55 -9.10 -14.99
CA HIS A 139 -7.83 -9.05 -16.28
C HIS A 139 -7.76 -10.42 -17.00
N LYS A 140 -8.49 -11.44 -16.51
CA LYS A 140 -8.56 -12.79 -17.12
C LYS A 140 -7.20 -13.51 -17.16
N ASN A 141 -6.29 -13.20 -16.26
CA ASN A 141 -5.02 -13.90 -16.15
C ASN A 141 -5.25 -15.36 -15.73
N PRO A 142 -4.47 -16.31 -16.26
CA PRO A 142 -4.58 -17.73 -15.89
C PRO A 142 -4.21 -17.96 -14.43
N LYS A 143 -4.83 -18.96 -13.79
CA LYS A 143 -4.68 -19.24 -12.35
C LYS A 143 -3.23 -19.42 -11.93
N GLN A 144 -2.41 -20.16 -12.72
CA GLN A 144 -1.01 -20.40 -12.38
C GLN A 144 -0.17 -19.10 -12.39
N ALA A 145 -0.36 -18.27 -13.42
CA ALA A 145 0.33 -16.97 -13.49
C ALA A 145 -0.13 -16.03 -12.37
N THR A 146 -1.44 -16.02 -12.06
CA THR A 146 -1.99 -15.26 -10.94
C THR A 146 -1.39 -15.74 -9.62
N PHE A 147 -1.29 -17.04 -9.40
CA PHE A 147 -0.75 -17.61 -8.17
C PHE A 147 0.73 -17.21 -7.96
N MET A 148 1.55 -17.45 -8.98
CA MET A 148 2.97 -17.08 -8.91
C MET A 148 3.17 -15.57 -8.76
N GLY A 149 2.43 -14.77 -9.53
CA GLY A 149 2.47 -13.30 -9.42
C GLY A 149 2.04 -12.82 -8.04
N THR A 150 1.04 -13.44 -7.43
CA THR A 150 0.58 -13.11 -6.08
C THR A 150 1.66 -13.39 -5.04
N LEU A 151 2.32 -14.56 -5.09
CA LEU A 151 3.39 -14.90 -4.16
C LEU A 151 4.59 -13.95 -4.32
N ILE A 152 4.98 -13.62 -5.55
CA ILE A 152 6.05 -12.65 -5.82
C ILE A 152 5.69 -11.27 -5.26
N TYR A 153 4.44 -10.83 -5.44
CA TYR A 153 3.97 -9.53 -4.98
C TYR A 153 4.05 -9.40 -3.46
N ILE A 154 3.59 -10.42 -2.72
CA ILE A 154 3.48 -10.33 -1.26
C ILE A 154 4.74 -10.75 -0.51
N PHE A 155 5.60 -11.59 -1.09
CA PHE A 155 6.84 -12.05 -0.47
C PHE A 155 8.09 -11.41 -1.11
N ALA A 156 7.94 -10.25 -1.74
CA ALA A 156 9.09 -9.45 -2.13
C ALA A 156 9.90 -9.04 -0.88
N GLY A 157 11.22 -8.95 -1.00
CA GLY A 157 12.09 -8.59 0.13
C GLY A 157 11.69 -7.27 0.80
N TRP A 158 11.34 -6.26 -0.01
CA TRP A 158 10.81 -4.99 0.50
C TRP A 158 9.53 -5.17 1.33
N THR A 159 8.60 -6.01 0.87
CA THR A 159 7.33 -6.23 1.59
C THR A 159 7.56 -6.77 2.99
N ILE A 160 8.41 -7.79 3.12
CA ILE A 160 8.74 -8.40 4.41
C ILE A 160 9.44 -7.37 5.31
N TYR A 161 10.43 -6.68 4.77
CA TYR A 161 11.19 -5.68 5.50
C TYR A 161 10.32 -4.52 5.98
N ALA A 162 9.51 -3.95 5.09
CA ALA A 162 8.62 -2.84 5.40
C ALA A 162 7.53 -3.25 6.40
N ALA A 163 6.91 -4.42 6.20
CA ALA A 163 5.84 -4.91 7.07
C ALA A 163 6.30 -5.18 8.51
N MET A 164 7.56 -5.58 8.71
CA MET A 164 8.13 -5.77 10.05
C MET A 164 8.50 -4.45 10.72
N LYS A 165 9.01 -3.48 9.95
CA LYS A 165 9.41 -2.18 10.51
C LYS A 165 8.25 -1.24 10.70
N HIS A 166 7.43 -1.09 9.68
CA HIS A 166 6.25 -0.22 9.67
C HIS A 166 5.06 -0.98 9.07
N PRO A 167 4.29 -1.73 9.87
CA PRO A 167 3.24 -2.62 9.35
C PRO A 167 2.25 -1.95 8.39
N TYR A 168 1.90 -0.70 8.64
CA TYR A 168 0.99 0.07 7.79
C TYR A 168 1.57 0.44 6.42
N PHE A 169 2.88 0.27 6.19
CA PHE A 169 3.50 0.42 4.86
C PHE A 169 3.06 -0.66 3.88
N SER A 170 2.49 -1.76 4.35
CA SER A 170 1.90 -2.79 3.50
C SER A 170 0.43 -2.51 3.10
N ASN A 171 -0.24 -1.53 3.72
CA ASN A 171 -1.61 -1.16 3.37
C ASN A 171 -1.78 -0.72 1.91
N PRO A 172 -0.88 0.09 1.31
CA PRO A 172 -0.96 0.45 -0.11
C PRO A 172 -0.99 -0.75 -1.05
N MET A 173 -0.36 -1.86 -0.67
CA MET A 173 -0.39 -3.09 -1.44
C MET A 173 -1.79 -3.73 -1.49
N ILE A 174 -2.66 -3.44 -0.51
CA ILE A 174 -4.06 -3.83 -0.52
C ILE A 174 -4.86 -2.89 -1.42
N TYR A 175 -4.66 -1.58 -1.27
CA TYR A 175 -5.52 -0.58 -1.89
C TYR A 175 -5.21 -0.34 -3.37
N LEU A 176 -3.93 -0.32 -3.76
CA LEU A 176 -3.52 0.00 -5.13
C LEU A 176 -4.18 -0.93 -6.17
N PRO A 177 -4.12 -2.27 -6.06
CA PRO A 177 -4.78 -3.13 -7.05
C PRO A 177 -6.29 -2.88 -7.15
N LEU A 178 -6.95 -2.54 -6.04
CA LEU A 178 -8.39 -2.26 -6.01
C LEU A 178 -8.72 -0.92 -6.68
N VAL A 179 -7.92 0.10 -6.44
CA VAL A 179 -8.06 1.42 -7.11
C VAL A 179 -7.87 1.26 -8.61
N LEU A 180 -6.81 0.57 -9.05
CA LEU A 180 -6.53 0.33 -10.47
C LEU A 180 -7.66 -0.47 -11.14
N MET A 181 -8.16 -1.50 -10.48
CA MET A 181 -9.34 -2.24 -10.97
C MET A 181 -10.58 -1.35 -11.02
N GLY A 182 -10.74 -0.44 -10.08
CA GLY A 182 -11.81 0.56 -10.07
C GLY A 182 -11.76 1.48 -11.30
N ILE A 183 -10.56 1.91 -11.72
CA ILE A 183 -10.35 2.69 -12.96
C ILE A 183 -10.80 1.89 -14.18
N ASP A 184 -10.38 0.62 -14.29
CA ASP A 184 -10.79 -0.23 -15.40
C ASP A 184 -12.31 -0.45 -15.45
N LYS A 185 -12.97 -0.57 -14.29
CA LYS A 185 -14.42 -0.64 -14.19
C LYS A 185 -15.11 0.61 -14.71
N ILE A 186 -14.59 1.80 -14.38
CA ILE A 186 -15.12 3.08 -14.86
C ILE A 186 -14.99 3.15 -16.39
N TYR A 187 -13.83 2.79 -16.96
CA TYR A 187 -13.65 2.77 -18.43
C TYR A 187 -14.58 1.79 -19.13
N LYS A 188 -14.90 0.66 -18.50
CA LYS A 188 -15.89 -0.30 -19.01
C LYS A 188 -17.35 0.10 -18.73
N ARG A 189 -17.59 1.28 -18.19
CA ARG A 189 -18.90 1.79 -17.78
C ARG A 189 -19.61 0.93 -16.73
N GLU A 190 -18.83 0.21 -15.93
CA GLU A 190 -19.32 -0.49 -14.74
C GLU A 190 -19.51 0.51 -13.57
N LYS A 191 -20.08 0.03 -12.46
CA LYS A 191 -20.33 0.86 -11.26
C LYS A 191 -19.01 1.36 -10.67
N PRO A 192 -18.90 2.66 -10.28
CA PRO A 192 -17.66 3.27 -9.81
C PRO A 192 -17.36 3.00 -8.32
N TRP A 193 -18.23 2.28 -7.61
CA TRP A 193 -18.15 2.14 -6.15
C TRP A 193 -16.83 1.58 -5.65
N LEU A 194 -16.22 0.65 -6.38
CA LEU A 194 -14.91 0.10 -6.00
C LEU A 194 -13.84 1.19 -6.01
N PHE A 195 -13.81 2.03 -7.04
CA PHE A 195 -12.89 3.15 -7.13
C PHE A 195 -13.11 4.14 -5.97
N ILE A 196 -14.36 4.53 -5.73
CA ILE A 196 -14.72 5.49 -4.69
C ILE A 196 -14.29 4.98 -3.31
N TRP A 197 -14.68 3.76 -2.94
CA TRP A 197 -14.37 3.22 -1.61
C TRP A 197 -12.89 2.88 -1.42
N ALA A 198 -12.22 2.29 -2.41
CA ALA A 198 -10.80 1.99 -2.32
C ALA A 198 -9.96 3.27 -2.21
N THR A 199 -10.32 4.33 -2.95
CA THR A 199 -9.68 5.64 -2.86
C THR A 199 -9.94 6.30 -1.50
N ALA A 200 -11.19 6.28 -1.01
CA ALA A 200 -11.54 6.86 0.28
C ALA A 200 -10.80 6.18 1.44
N VAL A 201 -10.80 4.85 1.49
CA VAL A 201 -10.10 4.09 2.53
C VAL A 201 -8.59 4.32 2.45
N SER A 202 -8.03 4.39 1.25
CA SER A 202 -6.61 4.70 1.06
C SER A 202 -6.24 6.09 1.59
N ALA A 203 -7.09 7.10 1.34
CA ALA A 203 -6.89 8.47 1.83
C ALA A 203 -6.99 8.54 3.36
N MET A 204 -7.95 7.84 3.96
CA MET A 204 -8.08 7.77 5.42
C MET A 204 -6.90 7.03 6.08
N SER A 205 -6.40 5.97 5.44
CA SER A 205 -5.43 5.07 6.05
C SER A 205 -4.03 5.67 6.21
N ASN A 206 -3.53 6.35 5.18
CA ASN A 206 -2.20 6.98 5.25
C ASN A 206 -2.03 8.02 4.13
N PHE A 207 -1.90 9.29 4.50
CA PHE A 207 -1.78 10.41 3.56
C PHE A 207 -0.55 10.30 2.64
N TYR A 208 0.58 9.86 3.16
CA TYR A 208 1.84 9.78 2.43
C TYR A 208 1.77 8.78 1.28
N PHE A 209 1.32 7.57 1.57
CA PHE A 209 1.14 6.56 0.52
C PHE A 209 -0.06 6.87 -0.38
N PHE A 210 -1.08 7.54 0.14
CA PHE A 210 -2.19 7.97 -0.70
C PHE A 210 -1.73 8.95 -1.78
N TYR A 211 -0.83 9.86 -1.45
CA TYR A 211 -0.20 10.74 -2.44
C TYR A 211 0.50 9.95 -3.57
N MET A 212 1.29 8.94 -3.21
CA MET A 212 1.91 8.05 -4.21
C MET A 212 0.88 7.30 -5.05
N ILE A 213 -0.16 6.77 -4.40
CA ILE A 213 -1.27 6.07 -5.10
C ILE A 213 -1.94 7.02 -6.09
N CYS A 214 -2.13 8.30 -5.78
CA CYS A 214 -2.69 9.28 -6.70
C CYS A 214 -1.83 9.44 -7.96
N ILE A 215 -0.51 9.50 -7.82
CA ILE A 215 0.41 9.56 -8.97
C ILE A 215 0.26 8.31 -9.84
N PHE A 216 0.33 7.12 -9.23
CA PHE A 216 0.18 5.85 -9.96
C PHE A 216 -1.21 5.69 -10.58
N MET A 217 -2.25 6.12 -9.91
CA MET A 217 -3.62 6.14 -10.40
C MET A 217 -3.74 6.98 -11.68
N PHE A 218 -3.13 8.17 -11.68
CA PHE A 218 -3.14 9.07 -12.83
C PHE A 218 -2.38 8.47 -14.01
N ILE A 219 -1.17 7.97 -13.78
CA ILE A 219 -0.35 7.29 -14.77
C ILE A 219 -1.09 6.09 -15.34
N TYR A 220 -1.65 5.24 -14.49
CA TYR A 220 -2.39 4.05 -14.92
C TYR A 220 -3.62 4.42 -15.73
N ALA A 221 -4.42 5.41 -15.30
CA ALA A 221 -5.58 5.86 -16.04
C ALA A 221 -5.20 6.33 -17.45
N ALA A 222 -4.11 7.10 -17.58
CA ALA A 222 -3.60 7.53 -18.88
C ALA A 222 -3.21 6.34 -19.76
N PHE A 223 -2.38 5.40 -19.27
CA PHE A 223 -1.99 4.21 -20.03
C PHE A 223 -3.19 3.38 -20.46
N ARG A 224 -4.15 3.18 -19.56
CA ARG A 224 -5.36 2.39 -19.84
C ARG A 224 -6.25 3.07 -20.87
N TYR A 225 -6.39 4.41 -20.81
CA TYR A 225 -7.12 5.16 -21.83
C TYR A 225 -6.53 4.90 -23.22
N PHE A 226 -5.21 5.05 -23.37
CA PHE A 226 -4.53 4.82 -24.64
C PHE A 226 -4.55 3.36 -25.11
N GLY A 227 -4.66 2.41 -24.20
CA GLY A 227 -4.77 0.97 -24.52
C GLY A 227 -6.17 0.51 -24.87
N ILE A 228 -7.22 1.18 -24.36
CA ILE A 228 -8.62 0.76 -24.53
C ILE A 228 -9.26 1.46 -25.75
N PHE A 229 -8.99 2.76 -25.92
CA PHE A 229 -9.66 3.58 -26.94
C PHE A 229 -8.78 3.78 -28.17
N SER A 230 -9.25 3.32 -29.34
CA SER A 230 -8.60 3.52 -30.64
C SER A 230 -8.93 4.88 -31.22
N GLU A 231 -10.19 5.30 -31.13
CA GLU A 231 -10.63 6.65 -31.52
C GLU A 231 -10.52 7.59 -30.33
N ARG A 232 -9.85 8.72 -30.52
CA ARG A 232 -9.50 9.64 -29.46
C ARG A 232 -9.79 11.06 -29.87
N SER A 233 -10.58 11.75 -29.08
CA SER A 233 -10.79 13.19 -29.23
C SER A 233 -10.47 13.89 -27.90
N VAL A 234 -10.11 15.15 -27.98
CA VAL A 234 -9.91 16.00 -26.79
C VAL A 234 -11.16 16.03 -25.94
N LYS A 235 -12.34 16.05 -26.57
CA LYS A 235 -13.64 16.02 -25.87
C LYS A 235 -13.82 14.74 -25.06
N ASP A 236 -13.41 13.58 -25.59
CA ASP A 236 -13.51 12.31 -24.89
C ASP A 236 -12.56 12.26 -23.68
N VAL A 237 -11.31 12.72 -23.87
CA VAL A 237 -10.34 12.83 -22.76
C VAL A 237 -10.88 13.70 -21.63
N LEU A 238 -11.40 14.89 -21.98
CA LEU A 238 -12.00 15.79 -20.99
C LEU A 238 -13.23 15.17 -20.32
N GLY A 239 -14.07 14.47 -21.08
CA GLY A 239 -15.24 13.78 -20.54
C GLY A 239 -14.88 12.69 -19.53
N TRP A 240 -13.82 11.91 -19.78
CA TRP A 240 -13.31 10.94 -18.83
C TRP A 240 -12.65 11.60 -17.61
N LEU A 241 -11.87 12.65 -17.84
CA LEU A 241 -11.23 13.40 -16.75
C LEU A 241 -12.25 13.95 -15.77
N VAL A 242 -13.32 14.61 -16.26
CA VAL A 242 -14.41 15.12 -15.43
C VAL A 242 -15.08 14.02 -14.61
N LYS A 243 -15.31 12.83 -15.22
CA LYS A 243 -15.89 11.69 -14.47
C LYS A 243 -14.96 11.21 -13.36
N PHE A 244 -13.66 11.03 -13.65
CA PHE A 244 -12.68 10.61 -12.65
C PHE A 244 -12.55 11.62 -11.52
N ILE A 245 -12.48 12.92 -11.85
CA ILE A 245 -12.44 14.00 -10.85
C ILE A 245 -13.71 13.94 -9.98
N GLY A 246 -14.88 13.79 -10.60
CA GLY A 246 -16.13 13.68 -9.83
C GLY A 246 -16.14 12.52 -8.84
N TYR A 247 -15.73 11.31 -9.27
CA TYR A 247 -15.66 10.15 -8.37
C TYR A 247 -14.54 10.28 -7.33
N TYR A 248 -13.43 10.89 -7.69
CA TYR A 248 -12.33 11.18 -6.78
C TYR A 248 -12.74 12.16 -5.69
N VAL A 249 -13.45 13.25 -6.06
CA VAL A 249 -13.99 14.22 -5.10
C VAL A 249 -14.98 13.56 -4.13
N VAL A 250 -15.87 12.68 -4.63
CA VAL A 250 -16.77 11.92 -3.74
C VAL A 250 -15.98 11.04 -2.77
N ALA A 251 -14.91 10.38 -3.23
CA ALA A 251 -14.05 9.60 -2.35
C ALA A 251 -13.37 10.46 -1.28
N LEU A 252 -12.86 11.63 -1.65
CA LEU A 252 -12.26 12.58 -0.71
C LEU A 252 -13.29 13.16 0.28
N MET A 253 -14.52 13.41 -0.15
CA MET A 253 -15.59 13.83 0.76
C MET A 253 -15.90 12.78 1.82
N ILE A 254 -15.91 11.49 1.44
CA ILE A 254 -16.05 10.38 2.40
C ILE A 254 -14.87 10.33 3.36
N ALA A 255 -13.65 10.53 2.86
CA ALA A 255 -12.44 10.52 3.67
C ALA A 255 -12.23 11.77 4.53
N ALA A 256 -12.95 12.87 4.25
CA ALA A 256 -12.67 14.20 4.77
C ALA A 256 -12.64 14.27 6.30
N VAL A 257 -13.42 13.45 7.00
CA VAL A 257 -13.47 13.40 8.47
C VAL A 257 -12.08 13.14 9.08
N ILE A 258 -11.28 12.30 8.43
CA ILE A 258 -9.93 11.98 8.88
C ILE A 258 -8.89 12.74 8.04
N PHE A 259 -9.06 12.73 6.73
CA PHE A 259 -8.06 13.21 5.80
C PHE A 259 -7.86 14.73 5.85
N LEU A 260 -8.94 15.51 5.98
CA LEU A 260 -8.84 16.97 5.96
C LEU A 260 -8.06 17.54 7.15
N PRO A 261 -8.35 17.18 8.42
CA PRO A 261 -7.55 17.63 9.56
C PRO A 261 -6.06 17.29 9.42
N VAL A 262 -5.76 16.08 8.93
CA VAL A 262 -4.38 15.63 8.74
C VAL A 262 -3.66 16.49 7.70
N ILE A 263 -4.28 16.75 6.56
CA ILE A 263 -3.68 17.59 5.51
C ILE A 263 -3.47 19.03 5.99
N MET A 264 -4.42 19.59 6.73
CA MET A 264 -4.28 20.93 7.31
C MET A 264 -3.08 21.00 8.28
N THR A 265 -2.90 19.98 9.11
CA THR A 265 -1.76 19.89 10.03
C THR A 265 -0.44 19.79 9.27
N ILE A 266 -0.36 18.98 8.21
CA ILE A 266 0.84 18.79 7.41
C ILE A 266 1.29 20.12 6.76
N PHE A 267 0.35 20.86 6.17
CA PHE A 267 0.66 22.18 5.58
C PHE A 267 1.10 23.22 6.60
N GLY A 268 0.78 23.04 7.87
CA GLY A 268 1.27 23.87 8.98
C GLY A 268 2.65 23.50 9.51
N THR A 269 3.29 22.44 8.99
CA THR A 269 4.62 22.00 9.46
C THR A 269 5.74 22.60 8.64
N ASP A 270 6.90 22.85 9.27
CA ASP A 270 8.10 23.41 8.63
C ASP A 270 8.74 22.48 7.59
N ARG A 271 8.27 21.21 7.48
CA ARG A 271 8.83 20.23 6.54
C ARG A 271 8.73 20.63 5.06
N PHE A 272 7.74 21.47 4.71
CA PHE A 272 7.56 21.99 3.37
C PHE A 272 8.18 23.36 3.16
N GLN A 273 8.79 23.96 4.19
CA GLN A 273 9.41 25.28 4.12
C GLN A 273 10.91 25.19 3.88
N ALA A 274 11.53 24.04 3.99
CA ALA A 274 12.94 23.86 3.73
C ALA A 274 13.24 24.04 2.24
N GLU A 275 14.21 24.90 1.90
CA GLU A 275 14.76 24.99 0.54
C GLU A 275 15.51 23.69 0.21
N ASN A 276 14.88 22.83 -0.55
CA ASN A 276 15.41 21.53 -0.91
C ASN A 276 16.04 21.61 -2.30
N TYR A 277 17.37 21.58 -2.38
CA TYR A 277 18.08 21.43 -3.64
C TYR A 277 17.99 19.97 -4.12
N VAL A 278 17.40 19.75 -5.29
CA VAL A 278 17.35 18.45 -5.94
C VAL A 278 18.41 18.39 -7.03
N PRO A 279 19.43 17.53 -6.92
CA PRO A 279 20.44 17.39 -7.96
C PRO A 279 19.83 16.84 -9.25
N LEU A 280 20.46 17.15 -10.40
CA LEU A 280 20.04 16.61 -11.70
C LEU A 280 20.28 15.11 -11.81
N LEU A 281 21.35 14.62 -11.22
CA LEU A 281 21.74 13.21 -11.18
C LEU A 281 22.11 12.82 -9.75
N TYR A 282 21.88 11.57 -9.39
CA TYR A 282 22.42 10.99 -8.16
C TYR A 282 23.94 10.81 -8.27
N ASP A 283 24.60 10.56 -7.15
CA ASP A 283 26.01 10.24 -7.14
C ASP A 283 26.31 8.97 -7.91
N LYS A 284 27.54 8.89 -8.46
CA LYS A 284 28.00 7.70 -9.21
C LYS A 284 27.81 6.40 -8.42
N ILE A 285 28.05 6.44 -7.12
CA ILE A 285 27.90 5.29 -6.21
C ILE A 285 26.46 4.77 -6.20
N TYR A 286 25.45 5.66 -6.30
CA TYR A 286 24.05 5.26 -6.39
C TYR A 286 23.78 4.39 -7.62
N TYR A 287 24.27 4.83 -8.79
CA TYR A 287 24.05 4.08 -10.03
C TYR A 287 24.79 2.75 -10.08
N GLU A 288 26.02 2.70 -9.53
CA GLU A 288 26.76 1.45 -9.38
C GLU A 288 26.03 0.45 -8.46
N LYS A 289 25.53 0.92 -7.31
CA LYS A 289 24.70 0.10 -6.41
C LYS A 289 23.39 -0.31 -7.05
N TYR A 290 22.70 0.59 -7.74
CA TYR A 290 21.43 0.28 -8.39
C TYR A 290 21.53 -0.92 -9.34
N LEU A 291 22.58 -0.99 -10.16
CA LEU A 291 22.82 -2.13 -11.04
C LEU A 291 23.16 -3.41 -10.26
N GLY A 292 23.96 -3.30 -9.21
CA GLY A 292 24.30 -4.42 -8.32
C GLY A 292 23.08 -4.94 -7.57
N ASP A 293 22.24 -4.05 -7.07
CA ASP A 293 21.06 -4.36 -6.27
C ASP A 293 19.90 -4.96 -7.09
N LEU A 294 19.91 -4.82 -8.41
CA LEU A 294 18.96 -5.54 -9.29
C LEU A 294 19.12 -7.06 -9.20
N ILE A 295 20.33 -7.55 -8.88
CA ILE A 295 20.70 -8.98 -8.89
C ILE A 295 21.33 -9.38 -7.55
N GLY A 296 21.58 -8.44 -6.66
CA GLY A 296 22.35 -8.63 -5.43
C GLY A 296 21.61 -9.35 -4.31
N GLU A 297 22.39 -9.88 -3.37
CA GLU A 297 21.89 -10.62 -2.20
C GLU A 297 21.23 -9.73 -1.13
N ASN A 298 21.47 -8.42 -1.15
CA ASN A 298 21.01 -7.48 -0.14
C ASN A 298 19.57 -7.03 -0.38
N MET A 299 18.63 -7.96 -0.45
CA MET A 299 17.22 -7.67 -0.72
C MET A 299 16.45 -7.04 0.47
N ILE A 300 17.12 -6.83 1.62
CA ILE A 300 16.45 -6.48 2.88
C ILE A 300 16.92 -5.11 3.38
N GLN A 301 16.83 -4.08 2.54
CA GLN A 301 17.17 -2.69 2.90
C GLN A 301 16.23 -1.70 2.22
N TRP A 302 16.07 -0.50 2.81
CA TRP A 302 15.19 0.54 2.28
C TRP A 302 15.57 1.05 0.89
N GLY A 303 16.82 1.03 0.54
CA GLY A 303 17.35 1.57 -0.70
C GLY A 303 17.50 0.57 -1.84
N VAL A 304 16.99 -0.66 -1.71
CA VAL A 304 17.21 -1.73 -2.69
C VAL A 304 15.95 -1.99 -3.51
N ALA A 305 16.07 -1.92 -4.83
CA ALA A 305 14.98 -2.22 -5.76
C ALA A 305 14.51 -3.69 -5.73
N GLY A 306 15.40 -4.61 -5.36
CA GLY A 306 15.11 -5.98 -4.92
C GLY A 306 14.16 -6.79 -5.81
N TYR A 307 14.45 -6.92 -7.11
CA TYR A 307 13.64 -7.78 -7.96
C TYR A 307 13.91 -9.26 -7.68
N SER A 308 12.85 -10.05 -7.52
CA SER A 308 13.02 -11.50 -7.46
C SER A 308 13.55 -12.05 -8.79
N ALA A 309 14.34 -13.13 -8.76
CA ALA A 309 14.87 -13.78 -9.97
C ALA A 309 13.76 -14.11 -10.98
N VAL A 310 12.57 -14.51 -10.51
CA VAL A 310 11.42 -14.81 -11.37
C VAL A 310 10.87 -13.54 -12.02
N ALA A 311 10.81 -12.43 -11.29
CA ALA A 311 10.38 -11.14 -11.84
C ALA A 311 11.38 -10.65 -12.90
N MET A 312 12.67 -10.74 -12.65
CA MET A 312 13.71 -10.41 -13.63
C MET A 312 13.63 -11.28 -14.90
N ALA A 313 13.46 -12.59 -14.76
CA ALA A 313 13.19 -13.46 -15.90
C ALA A 313 11.94 -13.00 -16.69
N GLY A 314 10.88 -12.59 -16.00
CA GLY A 314 9.69 -12.00 -16.61
C GLY A 314 9.99 -10.72 -17.40
N VAL A 315 10.82 -9.84 -16.87
CA VAL A 315 11.27 -8.61 -17.56
C VAL A 315 12.05 -8.94 -18.82
N PHE A 316 13.01 -9.89 -18.77
CA PHE A 316 13.74 -10.35 -19.96
C PHE A 316 12.80 -10.92 -21.04
N VAL A 317 11.83 -11.75 -20.65
CA VAL A 317 10.80 -12.28 -21.56
C VAL A 317 9.95 -11.15 -22.13
N LEU A 318 9.56 -10.16 -21.33
CA LEU A 318 8.79 -8.99 -21.80
C LEU A 318 9.56 -8.23 -22.90
N PHE A 319 10.82 -7.94 -22.68
CA PHE A 319 11.65 -7.19 -23.64
C PHE A 319 12.03 -8.01 -24.87
N SER A 320 12.14 -9.34 -24.79
CA SER A 320 12.37 -10.22 -25.95
C SER A 320 11.20 -10.20 -26.96
N ARG A 321 9.98 -9.83 -26.54
CA ARG A 321 8.79 -9.73 -27.40
C ARG A 321 8.72 -8.38 -28.11
N LYS A 322 9.42 -8.24 -29.25
CA LYS A 322 9.72 -6.96 -29.94
C LYS A 322 8.58 -5.94 -30.01
N LYS A 323 7.40 -6.30 -30.54
CA LYS A 323 6.28 -5.36 -30.74
C LYS A 323 5.06 -5.61 -29.83
N LYS A 324 5.12 -6.62 -28.95
CA LYS A 324 4.02 -6.93 -28.02
C LYS A 324 4.24 -6.24 -26.67
N TYR A 325 3.16 -5.92 -25.99
CA TYR A 325 3.17 -5.39 -24.64
C TYR A 325 3.94 -4.06 -24.51
N LEU A 326 3.77 -3.17 -25.49
CA LEU A 326 4.44 -1.87 -25.49
C LEU A 326 4.06 -1.03 -24.26
N ASP A 327 2.81 -1.08 -23.87
CA ASP A 327 2.25 -0.47 -22.67
C ASP A 327 3.00 -0.91 -21.39
N LEU A 328 3.22 -2.21 -21.22
CA LEU A 328 3.96 -2.75 -20.07
C LEU A 328 5.44 -2.34 -20.11
N LYS A 329 6.06 -2.30 -21.29
CA LYS A 329 7.46 -1.85 -21.44
C LYS A 329 7.61 -0.37 -21.11
N LEU A 330 6.70 0.46 -21.59
CA LEU A 330 6.67 1.89 -21.28
C LEU A 330 6.40 2.11 -19.79
N GLY A 331 5.47 1.36 -19.19
CA GLY A 331 5.21 1.40 -17.76
C GLY A 331 6.44 1.01 -16.94
N PHE A 332 7.14 -0.07 -17.32
CA PHE A 332 8.39 -0.47 -16.67
C PHE A 332 9.47 0.60 -16.81
N GLY A 333 9.64 1.18 -18.01
CA GLY A 333 10.58 2.27 -18.25
C GLY A 333 10.26 3.52 -17.41
N LEU A 334 8.99 3.89 -17.30
CA LEU A 334 8.55 5.01 -16.48
C LEU A 334 8.80 4.77 -14.98
N LEU A 335 8.52 3.56 -14.48
CA LEU A 335 8.82 3.22 -13.09
C LEU A 335 10.33 3.32 -12.79
N ASN A 336 11.18 2.85 -13.72
CA ASN A 336 12.62 3.00 -13.57
C ASN A 336 13.08 4.46 -13.66
N LEU A 337 12.38 5.33 -14.39
CA LEU A 337 12.66 6.76 -14.42
C LEU A 337 12.54 7.39 -13.03
N PHE A 338 11.55 6.99 -12.23
CA PHE A 338 11.40 7.45 -10.85
C PHE A 338 12.57 7.01 -9.94
N LEU A 339 13.25 5.93 -10.29
CA LEU A 339 14.41 5.44 -9.53
C LEU A 339 15.74 6.05 -10.03
N LEU A 340 15.84 6.37 -11.31
CA LEU A 340 17.09 6.79 -11.94
C LEU A 340 17.27 8.32 -12.00
N VAL A 341 16.19 9.08 -11.88
CA VAL A 341 16.23 10.55 -11.97
C VAL A 341 15.80 11.15 -10.62
N PRO A 342 16.68 11.88 -9.91
CA PRO A 342 16.37 12.45 -8.60
C PRO A 342 15.08 13.24 -8.56
N PHE A 343 14.88 14.15 -9.49
CA PHE A 343 13.66 14.95 -9.57
C PHE A 343 12.40 14.08 -9.65
N ALA A 344 12.40 13.06 -10.50
CA ALA A 344 11.27 12.14 -10.62
C ALA A 344 11.06 11.33 -9.32
N GLY A 345 12.12 10.86 -8.68
CA GLY A 345 12.06 10.17 -7.39
C GLY A 345 11.49 11.06 -6.29
N HIS A 346 11.92 12.32 -6.22
CA HIS A 346 11.40 13.28 -5.24
C HIS A 346 9.94 13.67 -5.46
N VAL A 347 9.44 13.61 -6.70
CA VAL A 347 8.00 13.75 -6.97
C VAL A 347 7.19 12.69 -6.21
N LEU A 348 7.68 11.45 -6.11
CA LEU A 348 6.96 10.39 -5.39
C LEU A 348 6.88 10.62 -3.88
N ASN A 349 7.86 11.29 -3.27
CA ASN A 349 7.85 11.59 -1.83
C ASN A 349 7.36 13.02 -1.51
N GLY A 350 6.81 13.73 -2.49
CA GLY A 350 6.31 15.09 -2.33
C GLY A 350 7.39 16.09 -1.93
N PHE A 351 8.65 15.85 -2.30
CA PHE A 351 9.82 16.64 -1.91
C PHE A 351 10.00 16.78 -0.39
N SER A 352 9.40 15.92 0.42
CA SER A 352 9.42 16.01 1.89
C SER A 352 10.75 15.60 2.53
N TYR A 353 11.58 14.86 1.82
CA TYR A 353 12.91 14.45 2.25
C TYR A 353 13.86 14.52 1.05
N VAL A 354 14.62 15.59 0.99
CA VAL A 354 15.78 15.66 0.10
C VAL A 354 16.99 15.42 1.00
N SER A 355 17.44 14.16 1.07
CA SER A 355 18.72 13.84 1.71
C SER A 355 19.85 14.13 0.71
N ASN A 356 20.80 14.93 1.14
CA ASN A 356 22.07 15.12 0.44
C ASN A 356 22.86 13.82 0.40
#